data_67cb78463f05c8830a4879e6d2f6b32d
#
_entry.id   67cb78463f05c8830a4879e6d2f6b32d
#
_cell.length_a   1.000
_cell.length_b   1.000
_cell.length_c   1.000
_cell.angle_alpha   90.00
_cell.angle_beta   90.00
_cell.angle_gamma   90.00
#
_symmetry.space_group_name_H-M   'P 1'
#
loop_
_entity.id
_entity.type
_entity.pdbx_description
1 polymer ?
#
loop_
_entity_poly.entity_id
_entity_poly.type
_entity_poly.pdbx_seq_one_letter_code
_entity_poly.pdbx_strand_id
1 'polypeptide(L)'
;MRALVALLALALSVPLARADYDPLKVEAAKPEFHDFTVKDAKRARELPIRVYLPKDKGPAPVVLFSHGLGGNREASPYLGAHWSARGYAVVFVQHPGSDDSVWKGVPVAQRMSAMQKAANSDNLLLRAADVPAVLDQLELWVKDDSHALKGRLELKKVGMSGHSFGAITTQAVSGQTAATGKAATDSRIVAAVMMSPSPPKLGDPKRAFGGVKIPWLLLTGTKDDSPVGGFTPKDRLAVFPALPPGAKYELVLDGAEHSAFGDRALPGDKEKRNPNHHKAIRATTAFWDAYLRNDSAAKKWIESDTDVRKVLDKADTWQKK
;
A
#
# COMPACT_ATOMS: atom_id res chain seq x y z
N MET A 1 15.36 -11.12 73.67
CA MET A 1 15.87 -10.63 72.36
C MET A 1 15.58 -11.70 71.28
N ARG A 2 14.58 -11.48 70.44
CA ARG A 2 14.27 -12.40 69.35
C ARG A 2 14.72 -11.70 68.08
N ALA A 3 15.69 -12.26 67.36
CA ALA A 3 16.17 -11.76 66.09
C ALA A 3 15.19 -12.19 64.95
N LEU A 4 14.62 -11.21 64.26
CA LEU A 4 13.83 -11.43 63.03
C LEU A 4 14.80 -11.56 61.84
N VAL A 5 14.87 -12.73 61.24
CA VAL A 5 15.59 -12.94 59.96
C VAL A 5 14.61 -12.63 58.83
N ALA A 6 14.80 -11.51 58.13
CA ALA A 6 14.06 -11.19 56.93
C ALA A 6 14.67 -11.90 55.72
N LEU A 7 13.97 -12.89 55.14
CA LEU A 7 14.35 -13.49 53.87
C LEU A 7 13.93 -12.54 52.73
N LEU A 8 14.91 -11.96 52.04
CA LEU A 8 14.73 -11.21 50.80
C LEU A 8 14.59 -12.20 49.65
N ALA A 9 13.38 -12.41 49.18
CA ALA A 9 13.13 -13.19 47.97
C ALA A 9 13.49 -12.36 46.72
N LEU A 10 14.64 -12.66 46.11
CA LEU A 10 15.05 -12.10 44.82
C LEU A 10 14.17 -12.73 43.71
N ALA A 11 13.16 -12.03 43.26
CA ALA A 11 12.39 -12.44 42.08
C ALA A 11 13.24 -12.26 40.81
N LEU A 12 13.86 -13.34 40.34
CA LEU A 12 14.49 -13.43 39.04
C LEU A 12 13.38 -13.32 37.97
N SER A 13 13.19 -12.14 37.41
CA SER A 13 12.38 -11.96 36.21
C SER A 13 13.12 -12.59 35.01
N VAL A 14 12.77 -13.84 34.71
CA VAL A 14 13.18 -14.48 33.45
C VAL A 14 12.50 -13.68 32.33
N PRO A 15 13.26 -13.06 31.42
CA PRO A 15 12.63 -12.42 30.26
C PRO A 15 11.95 -13.52 29.44
N LEU A 16 10.64 -13.50 29.36
CA LEU A 16 9.91 -14.31 28.39
C LEU A 16 10.53 -14.03 27.02
N ALA A 17 11.14 -15.05 26.42
CA ALA A 17 11.60 -14.98 25.04
C ALA A 17 10.40 -14.61 24.18
N ARG A 18 10.35 -13.36 23.73
CA ARG A 18 9.32 -12.88 22.82
C ARG A 18 9.52 -13.64 21.53
N ALA A 19 8.49 -14.35 21.06
CA ALA A 19 8.55 -15.05 19.78
C ALA A 19 9.06 -14.09 18.71
N ASP A 20 9.98 -14.57 17.87
CA ASP A 20 10.54 -13.76 16.77
C ASP A 20 9.40 -13.20 15.92
N TYR A 21 9.50 -11.91 15.60
CA TYR A 21 8.51 -11.24 14.75
C TYR A 21 8.55 -11.87 13.35
N ASP A 22 7.40 -12.30 12.85
CA ASP A 22 7.23 -12.84 11.49
C ASP A 22 6.11 -12.07 10.75
N PRO A 23 6.44 -11.26 9.71
CA PRO A 23 5.46 -10.51 8.94
C PRO A 23 4.57 -11.40 8.07
N LEU A 24 4.97 -12.64 7.81
CA LEU A 24 4.22 -13.59 7.00
C LEU A 24 3.22 -14.42 7.82
N LYS A 25 3.37 -14.41 9.15
CA LYS A 25 2.48 -15.15 10.03
C LYS A 25 1.10 -14.52 10.04
N VAL A 26 0.12 -15.23 9.54
CA VAL A 26 -1.30 -14.85 9.54
C VAL A 26 -2.15 -16.03 10.00
N GLU A 27 -3.31 -15.74 10.57
CA GLU A 27 -4.28 -16.78 10.81
C GLU A 27 -4.90 -17.24 9.49
N ALA A 28 -4.93 -18.55 9.26
CA ALA A 28 -5.61 -19.11 8.11
C ALA A 28 -7.13 -18.91 8.27
N ALA A 29 -7.69 -17.95 7.58
CA ALA A 29 -9.11 -17.67 7.56
C ALA A 29 -9.55 -17.29 6.13
N LYS A 30 -10.78 -17.65 5.77
CA LYS A 30 -11.38 -17.11 4.54
C LYS A 30 -11.58 -15.61 4.72
N PRO A 31 -11.09 -14.75 3.82
CA PRO A 31 -11.27 -13.30 3.94
C PRO A 31 -12.77 -12.94 3.92
N GLU A 32 -13.21 -12.17 4.90
CA GLU A 32 -14.52 -11.50 4.88
C GLU A 32 -14.37 -10.21 4.10
N PHE A 33 -15.24 -9.93 3.13
CA PHE A 33 -15.27 -8.64 2.46
C PHE A 33 -16.70 -8.21 2.12
N HIS A 34 -16.87 -6.90 2.00
CA HIS A 34 -18.11 -6.24 1.59
C HIS A 34 -17.83 -5.26 0.45
N ASP A 35 -18.77 -5.20 -0.48
CA ASP A 35 -18.74 -4.23 -1.57
C ASP A 35 -19.72 -3.09 -1.27
N PHE A 36 -19.22 -1.85 -1.40
CA PHE A 36 -20.01 -0.65 -1.21
C PHE A 36 -19.78 0.32 -2.38
N THR A 37 -20.60 1.36 -2.44
CA THR A 37 -20.44 2.48 -3.35
C THR A 37 -20.47 3.78 -2.56
N VAL A 38 -19.39 4.54 -2.61
CA VAL A 38 -19.32 5.89 -2.06
C VAL A 38 -19.90 6.86 -3.08
N LYS A 39 -20.86 7.68 -2.67
CA LYS A 39 -21.48 8.70 -3.53
C LYS A 39 -20.88 10.07 -3.19
N ASP A 40 -20.05 10.57 -4.09
CA ASP A 40 -19.54 11.94 -4.03
C ASP A 40 -20.46 12.87 -4.81
N ALA A 41 -21.48 13.39 -4.15
CA ALA A 41 -22.45 14.28 -4.75
C ALA A 41 -21.84 15.59 -5.28
N LYS A 42 -20.76 16.09 -4.64
CA LYS A 42 -20.08 17.33 -5.03
C LYS A 42 -19.45 17.23 -6.42
N ARG A 43 -18.95 16.04 -6.77
CA ARG A 43 -18.29 15.77 -8.05
C ARG A 43 -19.14 14.93 -9.00
N ALA A 44 -20.37 14.58 -8.62
CA ALA A 44 -21.27 13.67 -9.33
C ALA A 44 -20.57 12.33 -9.68
N ARG A 45 -19.85 11.74 -8.71
CA ARG A 45 -19.10 10.48 -8.88
C ARG A 45 -19.61 9.39 -7.94
N GLU A 46 -19.70 8.21 -8.47
CA GLU A 46 -19.89 6.97 -7.68
C GLU A 46 -18.57 6.20 -7.66
N LEU A 47 -18.09 5.90 -6.47
CA LEU A 47 -16.81 5.24 -6.26
C LEU A 47 -17.06 3.84 -5.67
N PRO A 48 -17.04 2.78 -6.49
CA PRO A 48 -17.15 1.43 -5.97
C PRO A 48 -15.92 1.10 -5.11
N ILE A 49 -16.14 0.51 -3.94
CA ILE A 49 -15.07 0.05 -3.07
C ILE A 49 -15.33 -1.39 -2.62
N ARG A 50 -14.26 -2.11 -2.30
CA ARG A 50 -14.30 -3.40 -1.60
C ARG A 50 -13.55 -3.26 -0.28
N VAL A 51 -14.19 -3.63 0.82
CA VAL A 51 -13.61 -3.58 2.16
C VAL A 51 -13.40 -5.00 2.67
N TYR A 52 -12.13 -5.41 2.79
CA TYR A 52 -11.78 -6.63 3.51
C TYR A 52 -11.69 -6.32 5.00
N LEU A 53 -12.31 -7.15 5.82
CA LEU A 53 -12.35 -6.97 7.27
C LEU A 53 -11.55 -8.07 7.98
N PRO A 54 -10.85 -7.76 9.06
CA PRO A 54 -10.23 -8.76 9.89
C PRO A 54 -11.28 -9.57 10.66
N LYS A 55 -10.88 -10.74 11.13
CA LYS A 55 -11.70 -11.64 11.96
C LYS A 55 -12.12 -10.99 13.27
N ASP A 56 -11.22 -10.21 13.87
CA ASP A 56 -11.52 -9.40 15.05
C ASP A 56 -12.56 -8.36 14.70
N LYS A 57 -13.58 -8.23 15.55
CA LYS A 57 -14.72 -7.31 15.33
C LYS A 57 -14.49 -5.90 15.89
N GLY A 58 -13.38 -5.67 16.57
CA GLY A 58 -12.98 -4.33 17.04
C GLY A 58 -12.52 -3.39 15.93
N PRO A 59 -12.22 -2.12 16.27
CA PRO A 59 -11.68 -1.17 15.31
C PRO A 59 -10.32 -1.61 14.78
N ALA A 60 -10.17 -1.74 13.48
CA ALA A 60 -8.93 -2.14 12.82
C ALA A 60 -8.26 -0.95 12.11
N PRO A 61 -6.92 -0.83 12.14
CA PRO A 61 -6.21 0.14 11.32
C PRO A 61 -6.54 -0.06 9.84
N VAL A 62 -6.66 1.04 9.10
CA VAL A 62 -7.11 1.03 7.70
C VAL A 62 -5.94 1.14 6.74
N VAL A 63 -5.94 0.32 5.71
CA VAL A 63 -5.06 0.46 4.54
C VAL A 63 -5.92 0.63 3.29
N LEU A 64 -5.79 1.77 2.62
CA LEU A 64 -6.39 2.00 1.31
C LEU A 64 -5.51 1.41 0.20
N PHE A 65 -6.13 0.85 -0.84
CA PHE A 65 -5.43 0.38 -2.03
C PHE A 65 -6.05 0.98 -3.30
N SER A 66 -5.20 1.59 -4.13
CA SER A 66 -5.54 2.16 -5.43
C SER A 66 -5.00 1.27 -6.55
N HIS A 67 -5.90 0.78 -7.41
CA HIS A 67 -5.53 -0.13 -8.51
C HIS A 67 -4.74 0.57 -9.63
N GLY A 68 -4.01 -0.20 -10.43
CA GLY A 68 -3.38 0.27 -11.67
C GLY A 68 -4.40 0.70 -12.73
N LEU A 69 -3.93 1.35 -13.78
CA LEU A 69 -4.78 1.76 -14.90
C LEU A 69 -5.52 0.55 -15.49
N GLY A 70 -6.81 0.68 -15.72
CA GLY A 70 -7.67 -0.39 -16.22
C GLY A 70 -7.98 -1.51 -15.22
N GLY A 71 -7.59 -1.36 -13.95
CA GLY A 71 -7.97 -2.26 -12.87
C GLY A 71 -9.32 -1.90 -12.24
N ASN A 72 -9.65 -2.55 -11.15
CA ASN A 72 -10.87 -2.31 -10.38
C ASN A 72 -10.66 -2.63 -8.89
N ARG A 73 -11.72 -2.57 -8.08
CA ARG A 73 -11.69 -2.91 -6.65
C ARG A 73 -11.37 -4.38 -6.33
N GLU A 74 -11.29 -5.23 -7.33
CA GLU A 74 -10.95 -6.67 -7.19
C GLU A 74 -9.46 -6.95 -7.47
N ALA A 75 -8.68 -5.93 -7.84
CA ALA A 75 -7.26 -6.09 -8.13
C ALA A 75 -6.49 -6.52 -6.88
N SER A 76 -5.44 -7.34 -7.08
CA SER A 76 -4.52 -7.79 -6.01
C SER A 76 -5.21 -8.37 -4.76
N PRO A 77 -6.18 -9.31 -4.90
CA PRO A 77 -6.92 -9.90 -3.78
C PRO A 77 -6.02 -10.58 -2.76
N TYR A 78 -4.82 -11.04 -3.15
CA TYR A 78 -3.84 -11.64 -2.23
C TYR A 78 -3.38 -10.65 -1.15
N LEU A 79 -3.32 -9.34 -1.45
CA LEU A 79 -3.00 -8.30 -0.48
C LEU A 79 -4.17 -8.06 0.47
N GLY A 80 -5.39 -7.98 -0.05
CA GLY A 80 -6.60 -7.85 0.75
C GLY A 80 -6.74 -9.01 1.75
N ALA A 81 -6.54 -10.25 1.27
CA ALA A 81 -6.57 -11.44 2.10
C ALA A 81 -5.46 -11.45 3.16
N HIS A 82 -4.21 -11.14 2.78
CA HIS A 82 -3.08 -11.18 3.70
C HIS A 82 -3.18 -10.08 4.76
N TRP A 83 -3.46 -8.84 4.36
CA TRP A 83 -3.53 -7.72 5.31
C TRP A 83 -4.75 -7.83 6.22
N SER A 84 -5.91 -8.32 5.74
CA SER A 84 -7.06 -8.55 6.62
C SER A 84 -6.81 -9.68 7.61
N ALA A 85 -6.16 -10.78 7.19
CA ALA A 85 -5.75 -11.85 8.08
C ALA A 85 -4.70 -11.40 9.12
N ARG A 86 -3.93 -10.34 8.81
CA ARG A 86 -3.02 -9.68 9.74
C ARG A 86 -3.73 -8.70 10.67
N GLY A 87 -5.04 -8.46 10.46
CA GLY A 87 -5.88 -7.63 11.33
C GLY A 87 -6.02 -6.17 10.87
N TYR A 88 -5.86 -5.88 9.57
CA TYR A 88 -6.15 -4.59 8.96
C TYR A 88 -7.52 -4.61 8.28
N ALA A 89 -8.23 -3.49 8.31
CA ALA A 89 -9.31 -3.26 7.36
C ALA A 89 -8.70 -2.72 6.06
N VAL A 90 -8.95 -3.40 4.92
CA VAL A 90 -8.31 -3.05 3.65
C VAL A 90 -9.37 -2.58 2.67
N VAL A 91 -9.23 -1.34 2.19
CA VAL A 91 -10.22 -0.69 1.33
C VAL A 91 -9.66 -0.52 -0.07
N PHE A 92 -10.14 -1.32 -0.99
CA PHE A 92 -9.80 -1.23 -2.42
C PHE A 92 -10.73 -0.24 -3.09
N VAL A 93 -10.16 0.83 -3.62
CA VAL A 93 -10.90 1.92 -4.28
C VAL A 93 -10.89 1.72 -5.79
N GLN A 94 -12.07 1.71 -6.42
CA GLN A 94 -12.20 1.76 -7.88
C GLN A 94 -12.38 3.20 -8.32
N HIS A 95 -11.63 3.59 -9.37
CA HIS A 95 -11.57 4.97 -9.86
C HIS A 95 -12.19 5.08 -11.26
N PRO A 96 -13.49 5.45 -11.38
CA PRO A 96 -14.14 5.61 -12.67
C PRO A 96 -13.39 6.56 -13.60
N GLY A 97 -13.33 6.20 -14.90
CA GLY A 97 -12.56 6.91 -15.92
C GLY A 97 -11.12 6.41 -16.10
N SER A 98 -10.62 5.62 -15.15
CA SER A 98 -9.31 4.97 -15.25
C SER A 98 -9.34 3.51 -14.75
N ASP A 99 -10.53 3.00 -14.50
CA ASP A 99 -10.83 1.63 -14.14
C ASP A 99 -11.02 0.72 -15.37
N ASP A 100 -11.52 -0.49 -15.15
CA ASP A 100 -11.72 -1.49 -16.20
C ASP A 100 -12.80 -1.10 -17.24
N SER A 101 -13.62 -0.07 -16.98
CA SER A 101 -14.54 0.49 -17.97
C SER A 101 -13.82 1.08 -19.20
N VAL A 102 -12.54 1.46 -19.04
CA VAL A 102 -11.72 2.01 -20.14
C VAL A 102 -11.52 1.00 -21.28
N TRP A 103 -11.48 -0.29 -20.99
CA TRP A 103 -11.22 -1.33 -21.99
C TRP A 103 -12.34 -2.37 -22.12
N LYS A 104 -13.24 -2.48 -21.14
CA LYS A 104 -14.42 -3.34 -21.22
C LYS A 104 -15.33 -2.85 -22.35
N GLY A 105 -15.77 -3.76 -23.21
CA GLY A 105 -16.60 -3.42 -24.39
C GLY A 105 -15.83 -2.77 -25.54
N VAL A 106 -14.52 -2.48 -25.38
CA VAL A 106 -13.68 -1.90 -26.45
C VAL A 106 -13.06 -3.05 -27.27
N PRO A 107 -13.08 -2.99 -28.63
CA PRO A 107 -12.40 -3.95 -29.48
C PRO A 107 -10.92 -4.12 -29.09
N VAL A 108 -10.41 -5.35 -29.10
CA VAL A 108 -9.05 -5.69 -28.62
C VAL A 108 -7.98 -4.78 -29.23
N ALA A 109 -8.05 -4.54 -30.56
CA ALA A 109 -7.10 -3.69 -31.27
C ALA A 109 -7.07 -2.22 -30.79
N GLN A 110 -8.13 -1.74 -30.13
CA GLN A 110 -8.25 -0.36 -29.65
C GLN A 110 -8.00 -0.21 -28.16
N ARG A 111 -7.92 -1.30 -27.39
CA ARG A 111 -7.78 -1.26 -25.92
C ARG A 111 -6.51 -0.52 -25.46
N MET A 112 -5.39 -0.76 -26.13
CA MET A 112 -4.14 -0.08 -25.76
C MET A 112 -4.27 1.44 -25.97
N SER A 113 -4.85 1.89 -27.06
CA SER A 113 -5.10 3.32 -27.32
C SER A 113 -6.06 3.93 -26.29
N ALA A 114 -7.12 3.21 -25.92
CA ALA A 114 -8.04 3.64 -24.86
C ALA A 114 -7.33 3.78 -23.50
N MET A 115 -6.50 2.81 -23.15
CA MET A 115 -5.67 2.84 -21.94
C MET A 115 -4.69 4.03 -21.95
N GLN A 116 -3.99 4.27 -23.08
CA GLN A 116 -3.08 5.41 -23.23
C GLN A 116 -3.81 6.76 -23.07
N LYS A 117 -5.00 6.90 -23.62
CA LYS A 117 -5.84 8.10 -23.47
C LYS A 117 -6.26 8.31 -22.01
N ALA A 118 -6.57 7.23 -21.28
CA ALA A 118 -6.97 7.31 -19.88
C ALA A 118 -5.81 7.57 -18.91
N ALA A 119 -4.55 7.35 -19.34
CA ALA A 119 -3.33 7.64 -18.56
C ALA A 119 -2.97 9.14 -18.62
N ASN A 120 -3.85 10.00 -18.13
CA ASN A 120 -3.72 11.45 -18.22
C ASN A 120 -3.77 12.13 -16.83
N SER A 121 -3.45 13.44 -16.80
CA SER A 121 -3.45 14.24 -15.58
C SER A 121 -4.83 14.42 -14.97
N ASP A 122 -5.87 14.51 -15.79
CA ASP A 122 -7.24 14.71 -15.29
C ASP A 122 -7.70 13.51 -14.48
N ASN A 123 -7.47 12.30 -15.01
CA ASN A 123 -7.73 11.07 -14.25
C ASN A 123 -6.87 10.96 -12.99
N LEU A 124 -5.61 11.43 -13.00
CA LEU A 124 -4.80 11.47 -11.79
C LEU A 124 -5.41 12.42 -10.74
N LEU A 125 -5.86 13.60 -11.13
CA LEU A 125 -6.52 14.55 -10.25
C LEU A 125 -7.84 14.01 -9.69
N LEU A 126 -8.65 13.36 -10.54
CA LEU A 126 -9.86 12.67 -10.10
C LEU A 126 -9.56 11.58 -9.06
N ARG A 127 -8.57 10.72 -9.32
CA ARG A 127 -8.15 9.66 -8.40
C ARG A 127 -7.64 10.23 -7.07
N ALA A 128 -6.84 11.29 -7.11
CA ALA A 128 -6.34 11.95 -5.91
C ALA A 128 -7.49 12.55 -5.06
N ALA A 129 -8.54 13.04 -5.70
CA ALA A 129 -9.73 13.55 -5.03
C ALA A 129 -10.72 12.43 -4.59
N ASP A 130 -10.67 11.24 -5.19
CA ASP A 130 -11.48 10.10 -4.78
C ASP A 130 -11.05 9.57 -3.41
N VAL A 131 -9.75 9.64 -3.08
CA VAL A 131 -9.23 9.14 -1.80
C VAL A 131 -9.82 9.86 -0.59
N PRO A 132 -9.76 11.20 -0.46
CA PRO A 132 -10.42 11.89 0.65
C PRO A 132 -11.94 11.68 0.66
N ALA A 133 -12.61 11.62 -0.50
CA ALA A 133 -14.06 11.36 -0.56
C ALA A 133 -14.42 9.98 0.02
N VAL A 134 -13.59 8.96 -0.25
CA VAL A 134 -13.76 7.62 0.36
C VAL A 134 -13.53 7.71 1.87
N LEU A 135 -12.48 8.37 2.34
CA LEU A 135 -12.20 8.51 3.77
C LEU A 135 -13.32 9.25 4.51
N ASP A 136 -13.83 10.35 3.93
CA ASP A 136 -14.94 11.12 4.49
C ASP A 136 -16.20 10.23 4.66
N GLN A 137 -16.49 9.40 3.67
CA GLN A 137 -17.63 8.49 3.75
C GLN A 137 -17.42 7.35 4.76
N LEU A 138 -16.19 6.81 4.86
CA LEU A 138 -15.87 5.81 5.87
C LEU A 138 -16.04 6.39 7.29
N GLU A 139 -15.69 7.66 7.53
CA GLU A 139 -15.92 8.35 8.81
C GLU A 139 -17.39 8.48 9.18
N LEU A 140 -18.29 8.57 8.20
CA LEU A 140 -19.73 8.53 8.43
C LEU A 140 -20.20 7.12 8.75
N TRP A 141 -19.81 6.13 7.95
CA TRP A 141 -20.26 4.74 8.11
C TRP A 141 -19.81 4.08 9.41
N VAL A 142 -18.63 4.42 9.94
CA VAL A 142 -18.20 3.87 11.25
C VAL A 142 -19.00 4.40 12.43
N LYS A 143 -19.77 5.47 12.25
CA LYS A 143 -20.65 6.06 13.27
C LYS A 143 -22.12 5.66 13.10
N ASP A 144 -22.49 5.12 11.95
CA ASP A 144 -23.86 4.73 11.61
C ASP A 144 -24.15 3.35 12.19
N ASP A 145 -25.08 3.29 13.14
CA ASP A 145 -25.48 2.05 13.83
C ASP A 145 -26.07 1.00 12.89
N SER A 146 -26.63 1.41 11.76
CA SER A 146 -27.21 0.53 10.74
C SER A 146 -26.19 0.00 9.73
N HIS A 147 -24.97 0.57 9.67
CA HIS A 147 -23.98 0.23 8.65
C HIS A 147 -23.08 -0.93 9.09
N ALA A 148 -22.76 -1.84 8.15
CA ALA A 148 -21.90 -3.00 8.40
C ALA A 148 -20.47 -2.65 8.90
N LEU A 149 -20.00 -1.42 8.67
CA LEU A 149 -18.70 -0.92 9.13
C LEU A 149 -18.78 -0.21 10.50
N LYS A 150 -19.92 -0.19 11.18
CA LYS A 150 -20.06 0.43 12.51
C LYS A 150 -18.98 -0.07 13.47
N GLY A 151 -18.15 0.86 13.97
CA GLY A 151 -17.09 0.57 14.94
C GLY A 151 -15.97 -0.34 14.46
N ARG A 152 -15.91 -0.67 13.15
CA ARG A 152 -14.95 -1.62 12.59
C ARG A 152 -13.62 -1.01 12.13
N LEU A 153 -13.54 0.31 11.94
CA LEU A 153 -12.41 1.00 11.35
C LEU A 153 -11.78 2.01 12.31
N GLU A 154 -10.45 1.98 12.45
CA GLU A 154 -9.64 3.01 13.10
C GLU A 154 -9.10 3.98 12.04
N LEU A 155 -9.74 5.15 11.92
CA LEU A 155 -9.45 6.12 10.85
C LEU A 155 -8.48 7.24 11.26
N LYS A 156 -7.97 7.22 12.51
CA LYS A 156 -6.99 8.23 12.95
C LYS A 156 -5.62 8.07 12.30
N LYS A 157 -5.28 6.82 11.88
CA LYS A 157 -4.03 6.49 11.21
C LYS A 157 -4.33 5.58 10.04
N VAL A 158 -4.25 6.13 8.84
CA VAL A 158 -4.55 5.41 7.61
C VAL A 158 -3.27 5.16 6.83
N GLY A 159 -3.10 3.92 6.35
CA GLY A 159 -2.10 3.57 5.34
C GLY A 159 -2.66 3.77 3.94
N MET A 160 -1.83 4.21 3.00
CA MET A 160 -2.20 4.29 1.59
C MET A 160 -1.28 3.43 0.75
N SER A 161 -1.84 2.66 -0.17
CA SER A 161 -1.08 1.80 -1.07
C SER A 161 -1.65 1.85 -2.48
N GLY A 162 -0.84 1.42 -3.44
CA GLY A 162 -1.31 1.27 -4.81
C GLY A 162 -0.24 0.72 -5.75
N HIS A 163 -0.70 0.25 -6.90
CA HIS A 163 0.15 -0.29 -7.95
C HIS A 163 0.07 0.56 -9.21
N SER A 164 1.20 0.82 -9.88
CA SER A 164 1.26 1.51 -11.18
C SER A 164 0.60 2.90 -11.12
N PHE A 165 -0.47 3.17 -11.86
CA PHE A 165 -1.22 4.42 -11.76
C PHE A 165 -1.76 4.64 -10.32
N GLY A 166 -2.05 3.56 -9.60
CA GLY A 166 -2.38 3.61 -8.17
C GLY A 166 -1.19 4.00 -7.28
N ALA A 167 0.04 3.64 -7.66
CA ALA A 167 1.23 4.12 -6.96
C ALA A 167 1.41 5.64 -7.14
N ILE A 168 1.17 6.16 -8.35
CA ILE A 168 1.19 7.61 -8.61
C ILE A 168 0.09 8.33 -7.82
N THR A 169 -1.11 7.72 -7.72
CA THR A 169 -2.19 8.23 -6.86
C THR A 169 -1.73 8.27 -5.40
N THR A 170 -1.13 7.18 -4.91
CA THR A 170 -0.58 7.08 -3.55
C THR A 170 0.46 8.17 -3.28
N GLN A 171 1.40 8.38 -4.20
CA GLN A 171 2.40 9.46 -4.11
C GLN A 171 1.73 10.83 -3.97
N ALA A 172 0.73 11.12 -4.82
CA ALA A 172 0.03 12.41 -4.83
C ALA A 172 -0.68 12.72 -3.50
N VAL A 173 -1.35 11.72 -2.89
CA VAL A 173 -2.11 11.93 -1.65
C VAL A 173 -1.28 11.77 -0.37
N SER A 174 -0.01 11.37 -0.49
CA SER A 174 0.86 11.08 0.66
C SER A 174 2.12 11.94 0.76
N GLY A 175 2.22 13.00 -0.03
CA GLY A 175 3.29 13.99 0.16
C GLY A 175 4.02 14.46 -1.09
N GLN A 176 3.72 13.91 -2.28
CA GLN A 176 4.28 14.43 -3.52
C GLN A 176 3.74 15.83 -3.83
N THR A 177 4.63 16.74 -4.18
CA THR A 177 4.27 18.06 -4.70
C THR A 177 4.22 18.04 -6.22
N ALA A 178 3.12 18.47 -6.82
CA ALA A 178 2.98 18.59 -8.27
C ALA A 178 3.93 19.66 -8.84
N ALA A 179 4.19 19.64 -10.15
CA ALA A 179 5.02 20.63 -10.83
C ALA A 179 4.50 22.09 -10.64
N THR A 180 3.19 22.24 -10.42
CA THR A 180 2.54 23.52 -10.10
C THR A 180 2.84 24.02 -8.67
N GLY A 181 3.55 23.27 -7.84
CA GLY A 181 3.77 23.56 -6.43
C GLY A 181 2.61 23.16 -5.49
N LYS A 182 1.51 22.63 -6.03
CA LYS A 182 0.37 22.15 -5.22
C LYS A 182 0.59 20.72 -4.76
N ALA A 183 0.11 20.39 -3.55
CA ALA A 183 0.05 19.03 -3.01
C ALA A 183 -1.42 18.63 -2.82
N ALA A 184 -1.72 17.35 -3.10
CA ALA A 184 -3.03 16.75 -2.84
C ALA A 184 -3.01 15.88 -1.57
N THR A 185 -2.07 16.14 -0.67
CA THR A 185 -1.83 15.37 0.55
C THR A 185 -3.04 15.38 1.48
N ASP A 186 -3.50 14.19 1.88
CA ASP A 186 -4.49 14.01 2.94
C ASP A 186 -3.76 13.70 4.26
N SER A 187 -3.96 14.52 5.28
CA SER A 187 -3.25 14.41 6.57
C SER A 187 -3.63 13.16 7.39
N ARG A 188 -4.71 12.47 7.05
CA ARG A 188 -5.10 11.19 7.65
C ARG A 188 -4.17 10.05 7.24
N ILE A 189 -3.48 10.20 6.09
CA ILE A 189 -2.50 9.23 5.59
C ILE A 189 -1.18 9.45 6.30
N VAL A 190 -0.77 8.45 7.10
CA VAL A 190 0.42 8.53 7.95
C VAL A 190 1.56 7.61 7.50
N ALA A 191 1.32 6.71 6.56
CA ALA A 191 2.32 5.83 5.95
C ALA A 191 1.88 5.39 4.56
N ALA A 192 2.81 5.15 3.63
CA ALA A 192 2.43 4.80 2.26
C ALA A 192 3.36 3.73 1.64
N VAL A 193 2.75 2.83 0.84
CA VAL A 193 3.44 1.77 0.09
C VAL A 193 3.12 1.90 -1.39
N MET A 194 4.12 2.10 -2.23
CA MET A 194 4.01 2.24 -3.67
C MET A 194 4.62 1.05 -4.39
N MET A 195 3.82 0.36 -5.19
CA MET A 195 4.27 -0.71 -6.09
C MET A 195 4.37 -0.16 -7.50
N SER A 196 5.56 -0.21 -8.10
CA SER A 196 5.89 0.46 -9.36
C SER A 196 5.77 2.00 -9.26
N PRO A 197 6.50 2.66 -8.32
CA PRO A 197 6.50 4.12 -8.20
C PRO A 197 7.03 4.78 -9.47
N SER A 198 6.70 6.05 -9.71
CA SER A 198 7.18 6.76 -10.89
C SER A 198 7.58 8.19 -10.54
N PRO A 199 8.66 8.72 -11.10
CA PRO A 199 9.00 10.13 -10.99
C PRO A 199 7.95 10.98 -11.73
N PRO A 200 7.86 12.28 -11.44
CA PRO A 200 7.03 13.17 -12.24
C PRO A 200 7.51 13.19 -13.69
N LYS A 201 6.59 13.22 -14.66
CA LYS A 201 6.95 13.36 -16.09
C LYS A 201 7.61 14.69 -16.42
N LEU A 202 7.33 15.73 -15.63
CA LEU A 202 7.87 17.07 -15.77
C LEU A 202 8.39 17.56 -14.44
N GLY A 203 9.57 18.19 -14.44
CA GLY A 203 10.18 18.79 -13.26
C GLY A 203 11.24 17.90 -12.61
N ASP A 204 11.80 18.40 -11.52
CA ASP A 204 12.84 17.71 -10.75
C ASP A 204 12.21 16.76 -9.71
N PRO A 205 12.60 15.47 -9.71
CA PRO A 205 12.15 14.53 -8.68
C PRO A 205 12.45 14.97 -7.24
N LYS A 206 13.58 15.63 -6.98
CA LYS A 206 13.92 16.15 -5.65
C LYS A 206 12.94 17.22 -5.19
N ARG A 207 12.49 18.08 -6.11
CA ARG A 207 11.46 19.08 -5.80
C ARG A 207 10.10 18.44 -5.54
N ALA A 208 9.78 17.39 -6.29
CA ALA A 208 8.50 16.68 -6.15
C ALA A 208 8.43 15.88 -4.84
N PHE A 209 9.51 15.24 -4.42
CA PHE A 209 9.51 14.29 -3.30
C PHE A 209 10.23 14.79 -2.05
N GLY A 210 11.05 15.85 -2.15
CA GLY A 210 11.85 16.36 -1.03
C GLY A 210 11.03 16.83 0.18
N GLY A 211 9.74 17.10 0.00
CA GLY A 211 8.81 17.48 1.08
C GLY A 211 8.08 16.30 1.77
N VAL A 212 8.35 15.07 1.39
CA VAL A 212 7.67 13.88 1.94
C VAL A 212 8.07 13.63 3.38
N LYS A 213 7.14 13.86 4.32
CA LYS A 213 7.39 13.78 5.77
C LYS A 213 7.09 12.40 6.36
N ILE A 214 6.11 11.67 5.81
CA ILE A 214 5.66 10.39 6.35
C ILE A 214 6.55 9.23 5.86
N PRO A 215 6.53 8.06 6.55
CA PRO A 215 7.16 6.85 6.08
C PRO A 215 6.67 6.43 4.70
N TRP A 216 7.61 6.12 3.80
CA TRP A 216 7.32 5.58 2.47
C TRP A 216 8.12 4.30 2.23
N LEU A 217 7.45 3.29 1.67
CA LEU A 217 8.05 2.07 1.16
C LEU A 217 7.78 1.95 -0.34
N LEU A 218 8.83 1.89 -1.13
CA LEU A 218 8.79 1.72 -2.58
C LEU A 218 9.08 0.27 -2.93
N LEU A 219 8.31 -0.30 -3.86
CA LEU A 219 8.55 -1.63 -4.43
C LEU A 219 8.62 -1.52 -5.94
N THR A 220 9.67 -2.07 -6.56
CA THR A 220 9.78 -2.17 -8.01
C THR A 220 10.50 -3.45 -8.41
N GLY A 221 10.66 -3.69 -9.69
CA GLY A 221 11.39 -4.83 -10.23
C GLY A 221 12.48 -4.41 -11.21
N THR A 222 13.48 -5.28 -11.39
CA THR A 222 14.57 -5.01 -12.37
C THR A 222 14.08 -5.03 -13.82
N LYS A 223 12.85 -5.53 -14.08
CA LYS A 223 12.18 -5.57 -15.40
C LYS A 223 10.81 -4.89 -15.38
N ASP A 224 10.58 -3.96 -14.45
CA ASP A 224 9.31 -3.26 -14.25
C ASP A 224 9.11 -2.13 -15.29
N ASP A 225 9.05 -2.50 -16.57
CA ASP A 225 8.67 -1.60 -17.65
C ASP A 225 7.17 -1.31 -17.61
N SER A 226 6.79 -0.04 -17.78
CA SER A 226 5.38 0.33 -17.84
C SER A 226 4.76 -0.06 -19.19
N PRO A 227 3.69 -0.85 -19.22
CA PRO A 227 2.98 -1.16 -20.47
C PRO A 227 2.29 0.08 -21.06
N VAL A 228 1.99 1.07 -20.21
CA VAL A 228 1.38 2.36 -20.58
C VAL A 228 2.09 3.46 -19.81
N GLY A 229 2.48 4.54 -20.48
CA GLY A 229 3.10 5.69 -19.81
C GLY A 229 4.61 5.82 -19.99
N GLY A 230 5.30 4.78 -20.49
CA GLY A 230 6.70 4.86 -20.92
C GLY A 230 7.73 4.93 -19.81
N PHE A 231 7.38 4.55 -18.57
CA PHE A 231 8.36 4.45 -17.48
C PHE A 231 9.13 3.14 -17.56
N THR A 232 10.44 3.22 -17.38
CA THR A 232 11.38 2.10 -17.33
C THR A 232 11.75 1.76 -15.87
N PRO A 233 12.41 0.61 -15.61
CA PRO A 233 12.96 0.30 -14.28
C PRO A 233 13.90 1.40 -13.76
N LYS A 234 14.69 2.02 -14.65
CA LYS A 234 15.56 3.15 -14.28
C LYS A 234 14.79 4.35 -13.76
N ASP A 235 13.65 4.66 -14.37
CA ASP A 235 12.79 5.76 -13.92
C ASP A 235 12.23 5.47 -12.53
N ARG A 236 11.80 4.22 -12.28
CA ARG A 236 11.26 3.83 -10.96
C ARG A 236 12.28 3.97 -9.85
N LEU A 237 13.52 3.55 -10.11
CA LEU A 237 14.65 3.68 -9.18
C LEU A 237 15.07 5.13 -8.92
N ALA A 238 14.64 6.09 -9.74
CA ALA A 238 14.92 7.51 -9.52
C ALA A 238 14.09 8.14 -8.38
N VAL A 239 13.03 7.48 -7.90
CA VAL A 239 12.17 8.00 -6.84
C VAL A 239 12.86 7.96 -5.48
N PHE A 240 13.47 6.83 -5.12
CA PHE A 240 14.10 6.66 -3.80
C PHE A 240 15.20 7.69 -3.53
N PRO A 241 16.18 7.94 -4.43
CA PRO A 241 17.20 8.95 -4.20
C PRO A 241 16.65 10.38 -3.99
N ALA A 242 15.49 10.67 -4.56
CA ALA A 242 14.84 11.97 -4.47
C ALA A 242 14.07 12.21 -3.16
N LEU A 243 13.83 11.16 -2.37
CA LEU A 243 13.17 11.26 -1.07
C LEU A 243 14.12 11.85 -0.02
N PRO A 244 13.61 12.58 1.00
CA PRO A 244 14.40 13.02 2.14
C PRO A 244 14.77 11.80 3.03
N PRO A 245 15.76 11.95 3.93
CA PRO A 245 16.08 10.91 4.92
C PRO A 245 14.92 10.70 5.91
N GLY A 246 14.95 9.54 6.58
CA GLY A 246 14.02 9.18 7.66
C GLY A 246 12.84 8.34 7.20
N ALA A 247 12.82 7.06 7.61
CA ALA A 247 11.76 6.07 7.37
C ALA A 247 11.36 5.96 5.88
N LYS A 248 12.36 5.90 5.01
CA LYS A 248 12.21 5.66 3.57
C LYS A 248 12.88 4.34 3.23
N TYR A 249 12.13 3.50 2.53
CA TYR A 249 12.54 2.12 2.21
C TYR A 249 12.33 1.85 0.73
N GLU A 250 13.17 1.02 0.15
CA GLU A 250 13.00 0.52 -1.22
C GLU A 250 13.33 -0.96 -1.30
N LEU A 251 12.43 -1.72 -1.92
CA LEU A 251 12.60 -3.11 -2.28
C LEU A 251 12.61 -3.23 -3.81
N VAL A 252 13.70 -3.76 -4.37
CA VAL A 252 13.79 -4.07 -5.79
C VAL A 252 13.85 -5.57 -5.97
N LEU A 253 12.85 -6.14 -6.61
CA LEU A 253 12.71 -7.57 -6.86
C LEU A 253 13.40 -7.93 -8.18
N ASP A 254 14.36 -8.83 -8.14
CA ASP A 254 15.09 -9.25 -9.34
C ASP A 254 14.20 -10.05 -10.29
N GLY A 255 14.27 -9.73 -11.59
CA GLY A 255 13.44 -10.33 -12.64
C GLY A 255 11.97 -9.97 -12.57
N ALA A 256 11.51 -9.16 -11.60
CA ALA A 256 10.11 -8.79 -11.52
C ALA A 256 9.73 -7.80 -12.61
N GLU A 257 8.71 -8.17 -13.40
CA GLU A 257 8.06 -7.33 -14.39
C GLU A 257 6.90 -6.54 -13.75
N HIS A 258 6.32 -5.62 -14.49
CA HIS A 258 5.24 -4.75 -14.01
C HIS A 258 4.05 -5.51 -13.41
N SER A 259 3.71 -6.68 -13.93
CA SER A 259 2.62 -7.53 -13.45
C SER A 259 2.93 -8.28 -12.15
N ALA A 260 4.20 -8.33 -11.71
CA ALA A 260 4.60 -9.09 -10.52
C ALA A 260 3.87 -8.64 -9.23
N PHE A 261 3.39 -7.40 -9.20
CA PHE A 261 2.64 -6.82 -8.08
C PHE A 261 1.12 -7.11 -8.12
N GLY A 262 0.63 -7.66 -9.24
CA GLY A 262 -0.76 -8.08 -9.42
C GLY A 262 -0.93 -9.59 -9.36
N ASP A 263 -2.15 -10.08 -9.64
CA ASP A 263 -2.47 -11.52 -9.62
C ASP A 263 -2.34 -12.19 -10.98
N ARG A 264 -2.28 -11.42 -12.06
CA ARG A 264 -2.29 -11.91 -13.44
C ARG A 264 -1.10 -11.36 -14.20
N ALA A 265 -0.53 -12.19 -15.06
CA ALA A 265 0.42 -11.76 -16.06
C ALA A 265 -0.27 -10.77 -17.04
N LEU A 266 0.48 -9.81 -17.53
CA LEU A 266 0.04 -8.89 -18.57
C LEU A 266 0.44 -9.42 -19.95
N PRO A 267 -0.31 -9.06 -21.02
CA PRO A 267 0.14 -9.32 -22.37
C PRO A 267 1.52 -8.68 -22.62
N GLY A 268 2.51 -9.47 -22.99
CA GLY A 268 3.88 -9.00 -23.19
C GLY A 268 4.86 -9.36 -22.08
N ASP A 269 4.38 -9.87 -20.96
CA ASP A 269 5.28 -10.43 -19.93
C ASP A 269 6.11 -11.58 -20.51
N LYS A 270 7.41 -11.56 -20.24
CA LYS A 270 8.38 -12.52 -20.79
C LYS A 270 8.87 -13.51 -19.75
N GLU A 271 8.78 -13.11 -18.47
CA GLU A 271 9.30 -13.92 -17.39
C GLU A 271 8.23 -14.81 -16.77
N LYS A 272 8.64 -16.00 -16.37
CA LYS A 272 7.81 -16.86 -15.51
C LYS A 272 7.70 -16.18 -14.14
N ARG A 273 6.48 -16.02 -13.65
CA ARG A 273 6.23 -15.41 -12.34
C ARG A 273 6.99 -16.16 -11.24
N ASN A 274 7.77 -15.43 -10.47
CA ASN A 274 8.47 -15.94 -9.30
C ASN A 274 7.52 -15.86 -8.07
N PRO A 275 7.14 -17.01 -7.47
CA PRO A 275 6.26 -17.02 -6.30
C PRO A 275 6.87 -16.30 -5.09
N ASN A 276 8.21 -16.17 -5.02
CA ASN A 276 8.88 -15.45 -3.94
C ASN A 276 8.62 -13.94 -4.01
N HIS A 277 8.33 -13.37 -5.18
CA HIS A 277 7.94 -11.96 -5.27
C HIS A 277 6.70 -11.67 -4.41
N HIS A 278 5.63 -12.48 -4.50
CA HIS A 278 4.45 -12.31 -3.64
C HIS A 278 4.77 -12.56 -2.15
N LYS A 279 5.71 -13.45 -1.83
CA LYS A 279 6.19 -13.64 -0.45
C LYS A 279 6.86 -12.36 0.06
N ALA A 280 7.81 -11.80 -0.68
CA ALA A 280 8.51 -10.57 -0.35
C ALA A 280 7.53 -9.38 -0.21
N ILE A 281 6.57 -9.25 -1.14
CA ILE A 281 5.54 -8.20 -1.08
C ILE A 281 4.67 -8.35 0.16
N ARG A 282 4.22 -9.56 0.53
CA ARG A 282 3.47 -9.79 1.78
C ARG A 282 4.29 -9.47 3.01
N ALA A 283 5.60 -9.77 3.01
CA ALA A 283 6.47 -9.43 4.14
C ALA A 283 6.55 -7.92 4.41
N THR A 284 6.20 -7.07 3.42
CA THR A 284 6.09 -5.61 3.63
C THR A 284 4.99 -5.23 4.62
N THR A 285 4.16 -6.17 5.09
CA THR A 285 3.23 -5.96 6.21
C THR A 285 3.95 -5.49 7.47
N ALA A 286 5.23 -5.82 7.65
CA ALA A 286 6.07 -5.26 8.72
C ALA A 286 6.08 -3.73 8.71
N PHE A 287 5.99 -3.10 7.54
CA PHE A 287 5.89 -1.65 7.42
C PHE A 287 4.57 -1.12 8.02
N TRP A 288 3.44 -1.78 7.74
CA TRP A 288 2.17 -1.42 8.34
C TRP A 288 2.16 -1.64 9.85
N ASP A 289 2.67 -2.78 10.33
CA ASP A 289 2.77 -3.06 11.77
C ASP A 289 3.64 -2.02 12.49
N ALA A 290 4.77 -1.60 11.88
CA ALA A 290 5.66 -0.59 12.42
C ALA A 290 5.02 0.81 12.50
N TYR A 291 4.32 1.25 11.44
CA TYR A 291 3.90 2.65 11.31
C TYR A 291 2.41 2.91 11.56
N LEU A 292 1.54 1.92 11.44
CA LEU A 292 0.12 2.07 11.79
C LEU A 292 -0.16 1.57 13.22
N ARG A 293 0.53 0.50 13.65
CA ARG A 293 0.35 -0.08 14.99
C ARG A 293 1.39 0.34 16.01
N ASN A 294 2.46 1.00 15.56
CA ASN A 294 3.64 1.33 16.38
C ASN A 294 4.29 0.07 17.02
N ASP A 295 4.26 -1.05 16.29
CA ASP A 295 4.89 -2.29 16.75
C ASP A 295 6.41 -2.17 16.69
N SER A 296 7.05 -2.18 17.86
CA SER A 296 8.51 -2.04 17.99
C SER A 296 9.28 -3.25 17.44
N ALA A 297 8.67 -4.45 17.46
CA ALA A 297 9.31 -5.65 16.91
C ALA A 297 9.26 -5.61 15.37
N ALA A 298 8.13 -5.18 14.79
CA ALA A 298 8.02 -4.93 13.36
C ALA A 298 8.99 -3.85 12.88
N LYS A 299 9.14 -2.76 13.66
CA LYS A 299 10.09 -1.69 13.35
C LYS A 299 11.53 -2.20 13.38
N LYS A 300 11.91 -2.94 14.40
CA LYS A 300 13.21 -3.62 14.46
C LYS A 300 13.44 -4.52 13.24
N TRP A 301 12.44 -5.30 12.86
CA TRP A 301 12.53 -6.24 11.74
C TRP A 301 12.77 -5.50 10.42
N ILE A 302 12.00 -4.45 10.11
CA ILE A 302 12.13 -3.71 8.84
C ILE A 302 13.42 -2.87 8.78
N GLU A 303 13.99 -2.51 9.92
CA GLU A 303 15.28 -1.84 10.05
C GLU A 303 16.47 -2.79 10.06
N SER A 304 16.26 -4.11 10.19
CA SER A 304 17.28 -5.15 10.19
C SER A 304 17.49 -5.71 8.78
N ASP A 305 18.63 -5.42 8.17
CA ASP A 305 18.98 -5.99 6.86
C ASP A 305 19.03 -7.53 6.92
N THR A 306 19.50 -8.10 8.02
CA THR A 306 19.55 -9.56 8.24
C THR A 306 18.17 -10.18 8.25
N ASP A 307 17.17 -9.56 8.91
CA ASP A 307 15.83 -10.12 9.02
C ASP A 307 15.05 -9.97 7.72
N VAL A 308 15.14 -8.82 7.08
CA VAL A 308 14.53 -8.59 5.74
C VAL A 308 15.10 -9.58 4.72
N ARG A 309 16.41 -9.84 4.74
CA ARG A 309 17.05 -10.81 3.82
C ARG A 309 16.50 -12.24 3.92
N LYS A 310 15.96 -12.65 5.06
CA LYS A 310 15.37 -14.01 5.24
C LYS A 310 14.15 -14.26 4.34
N VAL A 311 13.51 -13.22 3.86
CA VAL A 311 12.28 -13.30 3.02
C VAL A 311 12.52 -12.90 1.57
N LEU A 312 13.72 -12.47 1.21
CA LEU A 312 14.12 -12.04 -0.13
C LEU A 312 14.93 -13.10 -0.85
N ASP A 313 14.88 -13.11 -2.18
CA ASP A 313 15.81 -13.87 -3.01
C ASP A 313 17.19 -13.18 -2.99
N LYS A 314 18.25 -13.95 -3.31
CA LYS A 314 19.64 -13.47 -3.20
C LYS A 314 19.90 -12.20 -4.03
N ALA A 315 19.28 -12.10 -5.20
CA ALA A 315 19.48 -10.99 -6.14
C ALA A 315 18.56 -9.78 -5.86
N ASP A 316 17.54 -9.94 -5.01
CA ASP A 316 16.71 -8.80 -4.58
C ASP A 316 17.54 -7.77 -3.82
N THR A 317 17.17 -6.50 -3.91
CA THR A 317 17.85 -5.46 -3.15
C THR A 317 16.91 -4.78 -2.18
N TRP A 318 17.43 -4.46 -1.01
CA TRP A 318 16.75 -3.71 0.03
C TRP A 318 17.61 -2.53 0.46
N GLN A 319 17.03 -1.35 0.53
CA GLN A 319 17.70 -0.17 1.04
C GLN A 319 16.77 0.72 1.85
N LYS A 320 17.36 1.54 2.72
CA LYS A 320 16.65 2.43 3.63
C LYS A 320 17.43 3.71 3.90
N LYS A 321 16.78 4.75 4.32
CA LYS A 321 17.41 5.99 4.79
C LYS A 321 16.52 6.80 5.74
#